data_c81f02d6d0941fcc31aedf105ac8a219
#
_entry.id   c81f02d6d0941fcc31aedf105ac8a219
#
_cell.length_a   1.000
_cell.length_b   1.000
_cell.length_c   1.000
_cell.angle_alpha   90.00
_cell.angle_beta   90.00
_cell.angle_gamma   90.00
#
_symmetry.space_group_name_H-M   'P 1'
#
loop_
_entity.id
_entity.type
_entity.pdbx_description
1 polymer ?
#
loop_
_entity_poly.entity_id
_entity_poly.type
_entity_poly.pdbx_seq_one_letter_code
_entity_poly.pdbx_strand_id
1 'polypeptide(L)'
;MIEADAAAATDSDDDYDAERLRLIREVRQRLESLARAGVDLLPRSPERPHVPRSAVAARVVVEPPPAPEPAAPPPAATRPEPAPQPTTTPTTRTRPAPTPAPAAPAAASLFGATEFKSPFIEPADRPAALALLAEEVAGCVRCAELAASRTQTVFADGSPTARLMFIGEAPGADEDRRGVPFIGKAGQLLTDMITKGMGLRREDVYIANILKCRPPENRDPLPHESSNCFPYLERQIEIVRPEYLCLLGRISAGTLLNTALSMGRLRGRWHRVFGIPAIATYHPAYLLRNPAAKKDAWEDLQMLMRAMGLVVPKKKG
;
A
#
# COMPACT_ATOMS: atom_id res chain seq x y z
N MET A 1 -6.14 -18.60 40.09
CA MET A 1 -6.32 -19.68 39.11
C MET A 1 -6.83 -19.07 37.81
N ILE A 2 -5.99 -18.17 37.22
CA ILE A 2 -6.18 -17.56 35.91
C ILE A 2 -4.76 -17.25 35.35
N GLU A 3 -4.04 -18.31 34.92
CA GLU A 3 -2.75 -18.16 34.23
C GLU A 3 -2.45 -19.43 33.41
N ALA A 4 -3.33 -19.81 32.50
CA ALA A 4 -3.10 -20.99 31.67
C ALA A 4 -3.65 -20.87 30.22
N ASP A 5 -3.94 -19.68 29.71
CA ASP A 5 -4.57 -19.55 28.38
C ASP A 5 -3.80 -18.68 27.37
N ALA A 6 -2.59 -18.25 27.69
CA ALA A 6 -1.78 -17.42 26.77
C ALA A 6 -0.68 -18.20 25.99
N ALA A 7 -0.48 -19.48 26.30
CA ALA A 7 0.60 -20.27 25.68
C ALA A 7 0.16 -21.11 24.45
N ALA A 8 -1.12 -21.22 24.18
CA ALA A 8 -1.63 -22.10 23.11
C ALA A 8 -1.76 -21.43 21.73
N ALA A 9 -1.62 -20.10 21.62
CA ALA A 9 -1.81 -19.37 20.37
C ALA A 9 -0.51 -19.17 19.56
N THR A 10 0.68 -19.32 20.16
CA THR A 10 1.97 -19.12 19.49
C THR A 10 2.50 -20.37 18.80
N ASP A 11 2.04 -21.55 19.17
CA ASP A 11 2.51 -22.83 18.63
C ASP A 11 1.90 -23.18 17.25
N SER A 12 0.75 -22.57 16.89
CA SER A 12 0.06 -22.86 15.63
C SER A 12 0.59 -22.05 14.45
N ASP A 13 1.13 -20.87 14.65
CA ASP A 13 1.63 -20.00 13.58
C ASP A 13 3.04 -20.46 13.13
N ASP A 14 3.89 -20.91 14.07
CA ASP A 14 5.22 -21.45 13.77
C ASP A 14 5.12 -22.80 13.03
N ASP A 15 4.13 -23.63 13.33
CA ASP A 15 3.90 -24.91 12.66
C ASP A 15 3.37 -24.71 11.23
N TYR A 16 2.51 -23.70 11.00
CA TYR A 16 2.00 -23.32 9.69
C TYR A 16 3.09 -22.78 8.76
N ASP A 17 3.98 -21.96 9.28
CA ASP A 17 5.11 -21.43 8.53
C ASP A 17 6.18 -22.51 8.22
N ALA A 18 6.40 -23.47 9.13
CA ALA A 18 7.26 -24.61 8.89
C ALA A 18 6.73 -25.54 7.81
N GLU A 19 5.43 -25.83 7.80
CA GLU A 19 4.76 -26.64 6.79
C GLU A 19 4.78 -25.95 5.41
N ARG A 20 4.52 -24.65 5.35
CA ARG A 20 4.61 -23.84 4.15
C ARG A 20 6.02 -23.85 3.54
N LEU A 21 7.06 -23.69 4.36
CA LEU A 21 8.44 -23.77 3.90
C LEU A 21 8.84 -25.18 3.42
N ARG A 22 8.25 -26.22 4.00
CA ARG A 22 8.43 -27.60 3.56
C ARG A 22 7.81 -27.82 2.18
N LEU A 23 6.57 -27.37 1.97
CA LEU A 23 5.87 -27.47 0.68
C LEU A 23 6.60 -26.72 -0.43
N ILE A 24 7.09 -25.50 -0.15
CA ILE A 24 7.88 -24.72 -1.11
C ILE A 24 9.15 -25.48 -1.53
N ARG A 25 9.86 -26.07 -0.58
CA ARG A 25 11.07 -26.87 -0.87
C ARG A 25 10.75 -28.09 -1.73
N GLU A 26 9.66 -28.79 -1.42
CA GLU A 26 9.24 -29.98 -2.17
C GLU A 26 8.85 -29.64 -3.61
N VAL A 27 8.07 -28.57 -3.81
CA VAL A 27 7.69 -28.08 -5.16
C VAL A 27 8.93 -27.68 -5.94
N ARG A 28 9.87 -26.95 -5.34
CA ARG A 28 11.11 -26.55 -5.98
C ARG A 28 11.95 -27.74 -6.41
N GLN A 29 12.11 -28.73 -5.53
CA GLN A 29 12.85 -29.95 -5.83
C GLN A 29 12.23 -30.75 -6.98
N ARG A 30 10.89 -30.81 -7.06
CA ARG A 30 10.17 -31.45 -8.17
C ARG A 30 10.37 -30.73 -9.49
N LEU A 31 10.29 -29.38 -9.48
CA LEU A 31 10.52 -28.57 -10.67
C LEU A 31 11.96 -28.72 -11.19
N GLU A 32 12.95 -28.70 -10.30
CA GLU A 32 14.35 -28.93 -10.65
C GLU A 32 14.61 -30.34 -11.19
N SER A 33 13.90 -31.34 -10.68
CA SER A 33 13.96 -32.71 -11.16
C SER A 33 13.37 -32.84 -12.57
N LEU A 34 12.23 -32.20 -12.83
CA LEU A 34 11.60 -32.14 -14.15
C LEU A 34 12.47 -31.43 -15.18
N ALA A 35 13.07 -30.31 -14.81
CA ALA A 35 14.00 -29.56 -15.67
C ALA A 35 15.23 -30.41 -16.04
N ARG A 36 15.80 -31.17 -15.07
CA ARG A 36 16.90 -32.10 -15.32
C ARG A 36 16.49 -33.30 -16.20
N ALA A 37 15.21 -33.68 -16.21
CA ALA A 37 14.65 -34.70 -17.06
C ALA A 37 14.29 -34.20 -18.47
N GLY A 38 14.60 -32.93 -18.81
CA GLY A 38 14.33 -32.33 -20.12
C GLY A 38 12.85 -31.93 -20.32
N VAL A 39 12.10 -31.75 -19.25
CA VAL A 39 10.71 -31.30 -19.33
C VAL A 39 10.69 -29.78 -19.28
N ASP A 40 10.74 -29.13 -20.44
CA ASP A 40 10.74 -27.66 -20.56
C ASP A 40 9.35 -27.02 -20.51
N LEU A 41 8.28 -27.85 -20.67
CA LEU A 41 6.90 -27.38 -20.66
C LEU A 41 6.05 -28.33 -19.78
N LEU A 42 5.37 -27.75 -18.78
CA LEU A 42 4.34 -28.44 -18.04
C LEU A 42 3.05 -28.49 -18.88
N PRO A 43 2.35 -29.65 -19.00
CA PRO A 43 1.07 -29.67 -19.67
C PRO A 43 0.08 -28.76 -18.96
N ARG A 44 -0.67 -27.97 -19.71
CA ARG A 44 -1.77 -27.16 -19.14
C ARG A 44 -2.73 -28.12 -18.43
N SER A 45 -3.13 -27.77 -17.23
CA SER A 45 -4.16 -28.50 -16.48
C SER A 45 -5.39 -28.64 -17.38
N PRO A 46 -5.96 -29.84 -17.52
CA PRO A 46 -7.20 -29.99 -18.28
C PRO A 46 -8.25 -29.06 -17.66
N GLU A 47 -9.03 -28.42 -18.52
CA GLU A 47 -10.15 -27.58 -18.08
C GLU A 47 -10.99 -28.38 -17.09
N ARG A 48 -11.20 -27.84 -15.90
CA ARG A 48 -12.10 -28.45 -14.92
C ARG A 48 -13.47 -28.58 -15.58
N PRO A 49 -14.08 -29.77 -15.58
CA PRO A 49 -15.42 -29.92 -16.14
C PRO A 49 -16.35 -28.95 -15.42
N HIS A 50 -17.10 -28.21 -16.21
CA HIS A 50 -18.10 -27.25 -15.73
C HIS A 50 -19.14 -28.03 -14.92
N VAL A 51 -19.07 -27.99 -13.60
CA VAL A 51 -20.12 -28.51 -12.73
C VAL A 51 -21.29 -27.53 -12.83
N PRO A 52 -22.44 -27.93 -13.42
CA PRO A 52 -23.57 -27.06 -13.49
C PRO A 52 -24.06 -26.76 -12.08
N ARG A 53 -24.25 -25.48 -11.76
CA ARG A 53 -24.88 -25.03 -10.53
C ARG A 53 -26.34 -25.48 -10.55
N SER A 54 -26.58 -26.71 -10.15
CA SER A 54 -27.93 -27.23 -9.90
C SER A 54 -28.35 -26.80 -8.51
N ALA A 55 -29.37 -25.95 -8.52
CA ALA A 55 -30.44 -25.77 -7.56
C ALA A 55 -30.23 -26.33 -6.14
N VAL A 56 -29.84 -25.47 -5.21
CA VAL A 56 -30.42 -25.52 -3.86
C VAL A 56 -30.81 -24.08 -3.49
N ALA A 57 -31.99 -23.71 -3.92
CA ALA A 57 -32.68 -22.54 -3.39
C ALA A 57 -33.79 -23.05 -2.45
N ALA A 58 -33.45 -23.24 -1.20
CA ALA A 58 -34.44 -23.22 -0.11
C ALA A 58 -34.20 -21.91 0.65
N ARG A 59 -34.97 -20.89 0.31
CA ARG A 59 -35.12 -19.68 1.10
C ARG A 59 -35.76 -20.05 2.42
N VAL A 60 -34.97 -20.11 3.49
CA VAL A 60 -35.48 -19.95 4.83
C VAL A 60 -35.64 -18.45 5.04
N VAL A 61 -36.89 -17.99 5.03
CA VAL A 61 -37.25 -16.63 5.44
C VAL A 61 -37.11 -16.62 6.96
N VAL A 62 -36.01 -16.08 7.46
CA VAL A 62 -35.86 -15.72 8.87
C VAL A 62 -36.38 -14.30 9.01
N GLU A 63 -37.49 -14.15 9.70
CA GLU A 63 -38.07 -12.88 10.08
C GLU A 63 -37.10 -12.14 11.02
N PRO A 64 -36.75 -10.87 10.76
CA PRO A 64 -35.80 -10.13 11.60
C PRO A 64 -36.43 -9.89 13.00
N PRO A 65 -35.66 -9.99 14.08
CA PRO A 65 -36.14 -9.68 15.42
C PRO A 65 -36.52 -8.19 15.53
N PRO A 66 -37.52 -7.84 16.34
CA PRO A 66 -37.95 -6.45 16.49
C PRO A 66 -36.83 -5.58 17.06
N ALA A 67 -36.72 -4.36 16.54
CA ALA A 67 -35.75 -3.38 16.95
C ALA A 67 -35.87 -3.06 18.45
N PRO A 68 -34.74 -2.93 19.18
CA PRO A 68 -34.79 -2.51 20.57
C PRO A 68 -35.24 -1.06 20.70
N GLU A 69 -36.16 -0.83 21.64
CA GLU A 69 -36.67 0.47 22.02
C GLU A 69 -35.53 1.41 22.47
N PRO A 70 -35.54 2.71 22.14
CA PRO A 70 -34.46 3.61 22.53
C PRO A 70 -34.45 3.80 24.07
N ALA A 71 -33.34 3.40 24.68
CA ALA A 71 -33.08 3.62 26.09
C ALA A 71 -32.99 5.12 26.42
N ALA A 72 -33.65 5.54 27.48
CA ALA A 72 -33.62 6.90 27.99
C ALA A 72 -32.19 7.34 28.35
N PRO A 73 -31.83 8.64 28.17
CA PRO A 73 -30.50 9.15 28.48
C PRO A 73 -30.23 9.08 30.00
N PRO A 74 -29.00 8.71 30.42
CA PRO A 74 -28.60 8.72 31.79
C PRO A 74 -28.52 10.15 32.37
N PRO A 75 -28.78 10.37 33.66
CA PRO A 75 -28.73 11.68 34.30
C PRO A 75 -27.29 12.23 34.29
N ALA A 76 -27.17 13.55 34.07
CA ALA A 76 -25.92 14.28 34.02
C ALA A 76 -25.14 14.10 35.35
N ALA A 77 -23.94 13.51 35.24
CA ALA A 77 -22.98 13.44 36.32
C ALA A 77 -22.33 14.83 36.53
N THR A 78 -22.46 15.37 37.70
CA THR A 78 -21.81 16.58 38.21
C THR A 78 -20.29 16.40 38.17
N ARG A 79 -19.63 17.30 37.46
CA ARG A 79 -18.16 17.37 37.30
C ARG A 79 -17.53 17.78 38.64
N PRO A 80 -16.57 17.06 39.21
CA PRO A 80 -15.82 17.51 40.35
C PRO A 80 -14.82 18.62 39.96
N GLU A 81 -14.71 19.59 40.86
CA GLU A 81 -13.82 20.74 40.79
C GLU A 81 -12.34 20.30 40.85
N PRO A 82 -11.44 20.90 40.04
CA PRO A 82 -10.03 20.47 40.03
C PRO A 82 -9.28 21.00 41.27
N ALA A 83 -8.61 20.09 41.98
CA ALA A 83 -7.71 20.39 43.07
C ALA A 83 -6.46 21.19 42.59
N PRO A 84 -5.88 22.08 43.44
CA PRO A 84 -4.73 22.91 43.05
C PRO A 84 -3.46 22.09 42.84
N GLN A 85 -2.80 22.29 41.71
CA GLN A 85 -1.52 21.67 41.38
C GLN A 85 -0.36 22.40 42.12
N PRO A 86 0.64 21.65 42.63
CA PRO A 86 1.84 22.29 43.20
C PRO A 86 2.74 22.86 42.09
N THR A 87 3.13 24.11 42.26
CA THR A 87 4.11 24.80 41.41
C THR A 87 5.51 24.20 41.62
N THR A 88 6.01 23.50 40.61
CA THR A 88 7.42 23.09 40.57
C THR A 88 8.23 24.03 39.69
N THR A 89 9.23 24.64 40.26
CA THR A 89 10.24 25.51 39.66
C THR A 89 11.01 24.75 38.54
N PRO A 90 11.32 25.35 37.39
CA PRO A 90 12.06 24.66 36.32
C PRO A 90 13.56 24.61 36.66
N THR A 91 14.06 23.42 36.96
CA THR A 91 15.48 23.14 36.98
C THR A 91 15.98 22.93 35.57
N THR A 92 16.80 23.82 35.06
CA THR A 92 17.46 23.77 33.76
C THR A 92 18.45 22.59 33.76
N ARG A 93 18.04 21.42 33.24
CA ARG A 93 18.94 20.32 32.95
C ARG A 93 19.46 20.47 31.51
N THR A 94 20.72 20.84 31.39
CA THR A 94 21.46 20.83 30.12
C THR A 94 21.53 19.38 29.59
N ARG A 95 20.88 19.12 28.46
CA ARG A 95 20.86 17.81 27.79
C ARG A 95 22.16 17.64 27.00
N PRO A 96 22.95 16.56 27.23
CA PRO A 96 24.10 16.25 26.38
C PRO A 96 23.67 16.00 24.94
N ALA A 97 24.48 16.42 23.97
CA ALA A 97 24.29 16.19 22.55
C ALA A 97 24.21 14.66 22.25
N PRO A 98 23.31 14.20 21.39
CA PRO A 98 23.26 12.79 21.04
C PRO A 98 24.49 12.39 20.22
N THR A 99 25.23 11.42 20.73
CA THR A 99 26.25 10.70 19.99
C THR A 99 25.60 10.01 18.77
N PRO A 100 26.20 10.07 17.57
CA PRO A 100 25.65 9.37 16.42
C PRO A 100 25.69 7.85 16.69
N ALA A 101 24.50 7.24 16.71
CA ALA A 101 24.37 5.80 16.80
C ALA A 101 24.95 5.14 15.55
N PRO A 102 25.65 3.97 15.69
CA PRO A 102 26.14 3.24 14.53
C PRO A 102 24.98 2.86 13.61
N ALA A 103 25.18 3.02 12.30
CA ALA A 103 24.20 2.66 11.27
C ALA A 103 23.79 1.19 11.46
N ALA A 104 22.52 0.97 11.75
CA ALA A 104 21.95 -0.37 11.78
C ALA A 104 22.12 -1.03 10.39
N PRO A 105 22.45 -2.33 10.32
CA PRO A 105 22.57 -3.03 9.06
C PRO A 105 21.23 -2.93 8.31
N ALA A 106 21.30 -2.61 7.02
CA ALA A 106 20.14 -2.54 6.13
C ALA A 106 19.40 -3.88 6.21
N ALA A 107 18.19 -3.87 6.76
CA ALA A 107 17.32 -5.03 6.73
C ALA A 107 17.12 -5.44 5.26
N ALA A 108 17.53 -6.67 4.93
CA ALA A 108 17.35 -7.23 3.60
C ALA A 108 15.85 -7.29 3.31
N SER A 109 15.38 -6.51 2.35
CA SER A 109 14.00 -6.50 1.89
C SER A 109 13.71 -7.84 1.19
N LEU A 110 12.67 -8.57 1.63
CA LEU A 110 12.18 -9.77 0.95
C LEU A 110 11.66 -9.50 -0.47
N PHE A 111 11.41 -8.23 -0.81
CA PHE A 111 11.06 -7.74 -2.14
C PHE A 111 12.18 -6.88 -2.77
N GLY A 112 13.39 -6.97 -2.25
CA GLY A 112 14.50 -6.12 -2.66
C GLY A 112 15.41 -6.78 -3.68
N ALA A 113 15.00 -6.86 -4.93
CA ALA A 113 15.98 -6.80 -5.98
C ALA A 113 16.57 -5.38 -5.94
N THR A 114 17.88 -5.26 -5.75
CA THR A 114 18.60 -3.98 -5.85
C THR A 114 18.67 -3.49 -7.28
N GLU A 115 18.22 -4.30 -8.25
CA GLU A 115 18.27 -4.05 -9.68
C GLU A 115 16.98 -4.48 -10.37
N PHE A 116 16.65 -3.82 -11.46
CA PHE A 116 15.54 -4.18 -12.32
C PHE A 116 15.77 -5.55 -12.95
N LYS A 117 14.75 -6.41 -12.94
CA LYS A 117 14.80 -7.76 -13.54
C LYS A 117 14.59 -7.73 -15.05
N SER A 118 13.84 -6.72 -15.54
CA SER A 118 13.49 -6.59 -16.95
C SER A 118 14.53 -5.79 -17.71
N PRO A 119 14.72 -6.08 -19.02
CA PRO A 119 15.52 -5.26 -19.91
C PRO A 119 15.07 -3.81 -19.93
N PHE A 120 15.96 -2.90 -20.30
CA PHE A 120 15.59 -1.51 -20.49
C PHE A 120 14.63 -1.37 -21.67
N ILE A 121 13.53 -0.63 -21.44
CA ILE A 121 12.57 -0.27 -22.49
C ILE A 121 12.80 1.20 -22.84
N GLU A 122 13.01 1.45 -24.12
CA GLU A 122 13.21 2.81 -24.63
C GLU A 122 11.98 3.69 -24.31
N PRO A 123 12.16 4.97 -24.00
CA PRO A 123 11.04 5.85 -23.64
C PRO A 123 9.91 5.87 -24.66
N ALA A 124 10.24 5.75 -25.94
CA ALA A 124 9.25 5.72 -27.03
C ALA A 124 8.35 4.46 -26.99
N ASP A 125 8.84 3.34 -26.48
CA ASP A 125 8.13 2.06 -26.46
C ASP A 125 7.35 1.84 -25.15
N ARG A 126 7.61 2.64 -24.12
CA ARG A 126 6.94 2.51 -22.80
C ARG A 126 5.41 2.64 -22.86
N PRO A 127 4.82 3.55 -23.65
CA PRO A 127 3.38 3.61 -23.79
C PRO A 127 2.75 2.31 -24.28
N ALA A 128 3.35 1.68 -25.29
CA ALA A 128 2.87 0.40 -25.83
C ALA A 128 3.02 -0.74 -24.79
N ALA A 129 4.16 -0.80 -24.09
CA ALA A 129 4.40 -1.79 -23.05
C ALA A 129 3.41 -1.64 -21.89
N LEU A 130 3.09 -0.41 -21.47
CA LEU A 130 2.09 -0.14 -20.43
C LEU A 130 0.67 -0.45 -20.90
N ALA A 131 0.34 -0.22 -22.17
CA ALA A 131 -0.97 -0.58 -22.73
C ALA A 131 -1.21 -2.10 -22.68
N LEU A 132 -0.23 -2.90 -23.10
CA LEU A 132 -0.32 -4.36 -22.99
C LEU A 132 -0.46 -4.83 -21.54
N LEU A 133 0.27 -4.20 -20.61
CA LEU A 133 0.14 -4.51 -19.19
C LEU A 133 -1.24 -4.11 -18.64
N ALA A 134 -1.80 -3.00 -19.12
CA ALA A 134 -3.14 -2.56 -18.71
C ALA A 134 -4.23 -3.53 -19.18
N GLU A 135 -4.12 -4.09 -20.38
CA GLU A 135 -5.02 -5.13 -20.90
C GLU A 135 -4.94 -6.41 -20.05
N GLU A 136 -3.73 -6.85 -19.67
CA GLU A 136 -3.54 -7.98 -18.76
C GLU A 136 -4.21 -7.73 -17.40
N VAL A 137 -4.05 -6.52 -16.84
CA VAL A 137 -4.66 -6.11 -15.58
C VAL A 137 -6.18 -6.08 -15.69
N ALA A 138 -6.72 -5.59 -16.80
CA ALA A 138 -8.18 -5.53 -17.02
C ALA A 138 -8.83 -6.92 -16.96
N GLY A 139 -8.16 -7.95 -17.49
CA GLY A 139 -8.60 -9.33 -17.45
C GLY A 139 -8.25 -10.10 -16.16
N CYS A 140 -7.60 -9.47 -15.17
CA CYS A 140 -7.11 -10.17 -13.99
C CYS A 140 -8.25 -10.64 -13.06
N VAL A 141 -8.19 -11.92 -12.63
CA VAL A 141 -9.14 -12.54 -11.69
C VAL A 141 -8.43 -13.20 -10.50
N ARG A 142 -7.18 -12.80 -10.20
CA ARG A 142 -6.35 -13.41 -9.13
C ARG A 142 -6.96 -13.25 -7.72
N CYS A 143 -7.78 -12.21 -7.51
CA CYS A 143 -8.50 -11.95 -6.26
C CYS A 143 -9.99 -12.07 -6.56
N ALA A 144 -10.59 -13.23 -6.28
CA ALA A 144 -11.98 -13.53 -6.66
C ALA A 144 -12.99 -12.51 -6.10
N GLU A 145 -12.85 -12.13 -4.83
CA GLU A 145 -13.72 -11.14 -4.18
C GLU A 145 -13.60 -9.77 -4.84
N LEU A 146 -12.38 -9.30 -5.09
CA LEU A 146 -12.17 -7.99 -5.73
C LEU A 146 -12.61 -8.00 -7.19
N ALA A 147 -12.41 -9.10 -7.91
CA ALA A 147 -12.85 -9.24 -9.30
C ALA A 147 -14.37 -9.26 -9.42
N ALA A 148 -15.07 -9.82 -8.43
CA ALA A 148 -16.54 -9.85 -8.40
C ALA A 148 -17.18 -8.51 -7.98
N SER A 149 -16.48 -7.71 -7.18
CA SER A 149 -17.02 -6.48 -6.58
C SER A 149 -16.63 -5.19 -7.32
N ARG A 150 -15.52 -5.20 -8.06
CA ARG A 150 -15.06 -4.01 -8.81
C ARG A 150 -15.97 -3.68 -9.99
N THR A 151 -16.10 -2.40 -10.33
CA THR A 151 -16.71 -1.95 -11.60
C THR A 151 -15.71 -2.16 -12.75
N GLN A 152 -14.46 -1.77 -12.53
CA GLN A 152 -13.35 -1.96 -13.46
C GLN A 152 -12.01 -1.92 -12.72
N THR A 153 -10.93 -2.24 -13.41
CA THR A 153 -9.59 -2.05 -12.87
C THR A 153 -9.14 -0.60 -13.02
N VAL A 154 -8.31 -0.15 -12.08
CA VAL A 154 -7.69 1.17 -12.09
C VAL A 154 -6.20 0.98 -12.28
N PHE A 155 -5.71 1.18 -13.50
CA PHE A 155 -4.34 0.83 -13.85
C PHE A 155 -3.33 1.88 -13.38
N ALA A 156 -3.35 3.06 -13.98
CA ALA A 156 -2.49 4.19 -13.66
C ALA A 156 -2.96 5.46 -14.37
N ASP A 157 -2.30 6.60 -14.08
CA ASP A 157 -2.49 7.90 -14.74
C ASP A 157 -1.13 8.63 -14.84
N GLY A 158 -0.94 9.42 -15.89
CA GLY A 158 0.23 10.26 -16.07
C GLY A 158 1.25 9.74 -17.10
N SER A 159 2.48 10.27 -17.06
CA SER A 159 3.51 10.07 -18.09
C SER A 159 4.22 8.71 -17.98
N PRO A 160 4.33 7.95 -19.06
CA PRO A 160 5.20 6.76 -19.13
C PRO A 160 6.69 7.04 -18.92
N THR A 161 7.10 8.29 -19.04
CA THR A 161 8.50 8.75 -18.89
C THR A 161 8.67 9.66 -17.67
N ALA A 162 7.75 9.59 -16.71
CA ALA A 162 7.77 10.40 -15.51
C ALA A 162 9.05 10.19 -14.69
N ARG A 163 9.65 11.28 -14.22
CA ARG A 163 10.76 11.25 -13.26
C ARG A 163 10.29 10.91 -11.85
N LEU A 164 9.02 11.16 -11.52
CA LEU A 164 8.42 10.91 -10.21
C LEU A 164 7.20 10.03 -10.33
N MET A 165 7.15 8.98 -9.52
CA MET A 165 6.01 8.10 -9.43
C MET A 165 5.40 8.14 -8.02
N PHE A 166 4.11 8.43 -7.94
CA PHE A 166 3.31 8.33 -6.72
C PHE A 166 2.65 6.95 -6.64
N ILE A 167 2.76 6.32 -5.48
CA ILE A 167 2.18 4.98 -5.26
C ILE A 167 1.28 5.02 -4.02
N GLY A 168 -0.01 4.83 -4.25
CA GLY A 168 -1.03 4.72 -3.20
C GLY A 168 -1.34 3.28 -2.84
N GLU A 169 -2.45 3.11 -2.11
CA GLU A 169 -2.91 1.83 -1.58
C GLU A 169 -3.81 1.08 -2.56
N ALA A 170 -5.00 1.60 -2.80
CA ALA A 170 -6.05 0.98 -3.60
C ALA A 170 -7.00 2.04 -4.18
N PRO A 171 -7.76 1.71 -5.23
CA PRO A 171 -8.81 2.58 -5.75
C PRO A 171 -9.95 2.76 -4.75
N GLY A 172 -10.51 3.97 -4.68
CA GLY A 172 -11.77 4.26 -4.02
C GLY A 172 -12.97 4.11 -4.97
N ALA A 173 -14.16 4.52 -4.52
CA ALA A 173 -15.40 4.37 -5.29
C ALA A 173 -15.43 5.23 -6.57
N ASP A 174 -14.87 6.43 -6.53
CA ASP A 174 -14.82 7.31 -7.69
C ASP A 174 -13.83 6.78 -8.73
N GLU A 175 -12.68 6.27 -8.28
CA GLU A 175 -11.65 5.67 -9.10
C GLU A 175 -12.16 4.38 -9.78
N ASP A 176 -12.85 3.51 -9.04
CA ASP A 176 -13.43 2.27 -9.54
C ASP A 176 -14.45 2.54 -10.66
N ARG A 177 -15.26 3.59 -10.53
CA ARG A 177 -16.25 3.97 -11.56
C ARG A 177 -15.62 4.54 -12.83
N ARG A 178 -14.49 5.27 -12.71
CA ARG A 178 -13.89 6.00 -13.83
C ARG A 178 -12.65 5.33 -14.42
N GLY A 179 -12.06 4.36 -13.72
CA GLY A 179 -10.83 3.67 -14.14
C GLY A 179 -9.55 4.49 -13.99
N VAL A 180 -9.59 5.64 -13.30
CA VAL A 180 -8.44 6.56 -13.14
C VAL A 180 -8.10 6.70 -11.67
N PRO A 181 -6.82 6.54 -11.27
CA PRO A 181 -6.41 6.63 -9.86
C PRO A 181 -6.46 8.08 -9.36
N PHE A 182 -6.75 8.25 -8.08
CA PHE A 182 -6.71 9.53 -7.38
C PHE A 182 -7.52 10.67 -8.06
N ILE A 183 -8.82 10.44 -8.29
CA ILE A 183 -9.75 11.44 -8.84
C ILE A 183 -10.83 11.88 -7.85
N GLY A 184 -11.11 11.09 -6.81
CA GLY A 184 -12.00 11.47 -5.70
C GLY A 184 -11.41 12.58 -4.83
N LYS A 185 -12.00 12.86 -3.67
CA LYS A 185 -11.55 13.93 -2.75
C LYS A 185 -10.08 13.82 -2.36
N ALA A 186 -9.60 12.60 -2.09
CA ALA A 186 -8.18 12.35 -1.80
C ALA A 186 -7.29 12.63 -3.02
N GLY A 187 -7.77 12.29 -4.21
CA GLY A 187 -7.09 12.54 -5.47
C GLY A 187 -7.01 14.02 -5.81
N GLN A 188 -8.05 14.79 -5.54
CA GLN A 188 -8.02 16.26 -5.68
C GLN A 188 -6.95 16.89 -4.80
N LEU A 189 -6.84 16.44 -3.53
CA LEU A 189 -5.77 16.90 -2.65
C LEU A 189 -4.39 16.51 -3.18
N LEU A 190 -4.20 15.29 -3.71
CA LEU A 190 -2.94 14.88 -4.32
C LEU A 190 -2.62 15.77 -5.53
N THR A 191 -3.59 16.06 -6.37
CA THR A 191 -3.44 16.98 -7.51
C THR A 191 -3.00 18.38 -7.04
N ASP A 192 -3.60 18.91 -5.98
CA ASP A 192 -3.19 20.18 -5.37
C ASP A 192 -1.75 20.14 -4.81
N MET A 193 -1.37 19.03 -4.18
CA MET A 193 0.00 18.81 -3.70
C MET A 193 1.01 18.81 -4.86
N ILE A 194 0.68 18.18 -5.98
CA ILE A 194 1.51 18.14 -7.18
C ILE A 194 1.55 19.52 -7.86
N THR A 195 0.39 20.11 -8.14
CA THR A 195 0.31 21.31 -8.98
C THR A 195 0.62 22.59 -8.20
N LYS A 196 -0.05 22.80 -7.07
CA LYS A 196 0.12 24.01 -6.25
C LYS A 196 1.32 23.91 -5.31
N GLY A 197 1.62 22.70 -4.83
CA GLY A 197 2.74 22.46 -3.93
C GLY A 197 4.07 22.35 -4.69
N MET A 198 4.19 21.36 -5.56
CA MET A 198 5.45 21.05 -6.24
C MET A 198 5.66 21.82 -7.55
N GLY A 199 4.61 22.46 -8.09
CA GLY A 199 4.69 23.20 -9.37
C GLY A 199 4.82 22.28 -10.59
N LEU A 200 4.48 21.00 -10.47
CA LEU A 200 4.45 20.04 -11.56
C LEU A 200 3.04 19.95 -12.14
N ARG A 201 2.90 19.55 -13.41
CA ARG A 201 1.59 19.17 -13.94
C ARG A 201 1.28 17.73 -13.52
N ARG A 202 0.02 17.39 -13.32
CA ARG A 202 -0.40 16.03 -12.97
C ARG A 202 0.01 15.00 -14.03
N GLU A 203 -0.01 15.42 -15.29
CA GLU A 203 0.39 14.61 -16.45
C GLU A 203 1.91 14.37 -16.56
N ASP A 204 2.76 15.13 -15.85
CA ASP A 204 4.22 14.96 -15.85
C ASP A 204 4.71 13.93 -14.82
N VAL A 205 3.83 13.48 -13.92
CA VAL A 205 4.12 12.43 -12.95
C VAL A 205 3.41 11.14 -13.33
N TYR A 206 3.78 10.01 -12.72
CA TYR A 206 3.06 8.74 -12.86
C TYR A 206 2.38 8.40 -11.53
N ILE A 207 1.11 8.03 -11.57
CA ILE A 207 0.31 7.77 -10.37
C ILE A 207 -0.30 6.37 -10.48
N ALA A 208 -0.02 5.53 -9.49
CA ALA A 208 -0.55 4.18 -9.42
C ALA A 208 -0.88 3.78 -7.96
N ASN A 209 -1.50 2.63 -7.78
CA ASN A 209 -1.75 2.02 -6.49
C ASN A 209 -1.11 0.63 -6.40
N ILE A 210 -0.94 0.09 -5.19
CA ILE A 210 -0.61 -1.32 -4.95
C ILE A 210 -1.68 -2.20 -5.58
N LEU A 211 -2.96 -2.01 -5.21
CA LEU A 211 -4.07 -2.73 -5.81
C LEU A 211 -4.59 -2.01 -7.07
N LYS A 212 -5.00 -2.81 -8.06
CA LYS A 212 -5.68 -2.33 -9.27
C LYS A 212 -7.20 -2.46 -9.18
N CYS A 213 -7.72 -3.05 -8.12
CA CYS A 213 -9.14 -3.26 -7.88
C CYS A 213 -9.52 -2.60 -6.56
N ARG A 214 -10.74 -2.08 -6.47
CA ARG A 214 -11.30 -1.51 -5.24
C ARG A 214 -11.66 -2.61 -4.26
N PRO A 215 -11.16 -2.59 -3.00
CA PRO A 215 -11.67 -3.46 -1.95
C PRO A 215 -13.12 -3.10 -1.57
N PRO A 216 -13.98 -4.09 -1.21
CA PRO A 216 -15.32 -3.83 -0.70
C PRO A 216 -15.30 -2.80 0.43
N GLU A 217 -16.23 -1.83 0.41
CA GLU A 217 -16.36 -0.76 1.41
C GLU A 217 -15.09 0.09 1.64
N ASN A 218 -14.12 0.03 0.72
CA ASN A 218 -12.79 0.62 0.83
C ASN A 218 -12.03 0.16 2.08
N ARG A 219 -12.17 -1.12 2.47
CA ARG A 219 -11.35 -1.71 3.53
C ARG A 219 -9.86 -1.74 3.14
N ASP A 220 -9.00 -1.88 4.13
CA ASP A 220 -7.57 -2.12 3.87
C ASP A 220 -7.40 -3.38 3.00
N PRO A 221 -6.42 -3.39 2.08
CA PRO A 221 -6.03 -4.59 1.34
C PRO A 221 -5.62 -5.74 2.24
N LEU A 222 -6.06 -6.95 1.91
CA LEU A 222 -5.57 -8.15 2.56
C LEU A 222 -4.15 -8.48 2.06
N PRO A 223 -3.31 -9.13 2.89
CA PRO A 223 -1.92 -9.46 2.49
C PRO A 223 -1.83 -10.22 1.17
N HIS A 224 -2.71 -11.21 0.94
CA HIS A 224 -2.73 -11.98 -0.30
C HIS A 224 -3.18 -11.16 -1.51
N GLU A 225 -4.07 -10.16 -1.34
CA GLU A 225 -4.50 -9.27 -2.41
C GLU A 225 -3.33 -8.38 -2.86
N SER A 226 -2.59 -7.83 -1.88
CA SER A 226 -1.38 -7.06 -2.15
C SER A 226 -0.34 -7.93 -2.88
N SER A 227 -0.08 -9.16 -2.42
CA SER A 227 0.87 -10.08 -3.04
C SER A 227 0.45 -10.47 -4.47
N ASN A 228 -0.83 -10.72 -4.71
CA ASN A 228 -1.36 -11.07 -6.03
C ASN A 228 -1.26 -9.90 -7.02
N CYS A 229 -1.40 -8.67 -6.55
CA CYS A 229 -1.43 -7.47 -7.40
C CYS A 229 -0.04 -6.84 -7.59
N PHE A 230 0.89 -7.06 -6.64
CA PHE A 230 2.22 -6.48 -6.62
C PHE A 230 3.04 -6.69 -7.91
N PRO A 231 3.02 -7.87 -8.57
CA PRO A 231 3.75 -8.08 -9.82
C PRO A 231 3.37 -7.10 -10.94
N TYR A 232 2.15 -6.62 -10.97
CA TYR A 232 1.74 -5.59 -11.93
C TYR A 232 2.35 -4.22 -11.62
N LEU A 233 2.42 -3.84 -10.34
CA LEU A 233 3.08 -2.61 -9.93
C LEU A 233 4.60 -2.70 -10.14
N GLU A 234 5.23 -3.84 -9.86
CA GLU A 234 6.65 -4.09 -10.13
C GLU A 234 6.94 -3.84 -11.61
N ARG A 235 6.17 -4.43 -12.53
CA ARG A 235 6.31 -4.20 -13.97
C ARG A 235 6.08 -2.74 -14.38
N GLN A 236 5.12 -2.05 -13.76
CA GLN A 236 4.94 -0.61 -14.01
C GLN A 236 6.18 0.19 -13.62
N ILE A 237 6.78 -0.09 -12.46
CA ILE A 237 8.01 0.57 -12.01
C ILE A 237 9.17 0.25 -12.97
N GLU A 238 9.29 -0.99 -13.42
CA GLU A 238 10.32 -1.43 -14.37
C GLU A 238 10.18 -0.80 -15.76
N ILE A 239 8.95 -0.59 -16.23
CA ILE A 239 8.69 0.05 -17.53
C ILE A 239 8.95 1.57 -17.45
N VAL A 240 8.38 2.22 -16.44
CA VAL A 240 8.47 3.69 -16.26
C VAL A 240 9.90 4.12 -15.84
N ARG A 241 10.56 3.32 -14.99
CA ARG A 241 11.89 3.61 -14.41
C ARG A 241 12.01 5.05 -13.90
N PRO A 242 11.17 5.44 -12.92
CA PRO A 242 11.21 6.78 -12.39
C PRO A 242 12.52 7.02 -11.62
N GLU A 243 12.97 8.28 -11.54
CA GLU A 243 14.12 8.66 -10.72
C GLU A 243 13.79 8.67 -9.22
N TYR A 244 12.52 8.90 -8.88
CA TYR A 244 12.06 9.02 -7.49
C TYR A 244 10.69 8.35 -7.31
N LEU A 245 10.47 7.81 -6.10
CA LEU A 245 9.18 7.28 -5.67
C LEU A 245 8.64 8.07 -4.47
N CYS A 246 7.33 8.34 -4.48
CA CYS A 246 6.61 8.89 -3.34
C CYS A 246 5.54 7.89 -2.89
N LEU A 247 5.75 7.28 -1.71
CA LEU A 247 4.89 6.24 -1.16
C LEU A 247 3.82 6.89 -0.28
N LEU A 248 2.56 6.79 -0.70
CA LEU A 248 1.43 7.47 -0.06
C LEU A 248 0.74 6.54 0.96
N GLY A 249 1.01 6.77 2.24
CA GLY A 249 0.37 6.07 3.34
C GLY A 249 1.04 4.77 3.78
N ARG A 250 0.52 4.23 4.88
CA ARG A 250 1.10 3.07 5.59
C ARG A 250 1.14 1.80 4.73
N ILE A 251 0.06 1.52 4.01
CA ILE A 251 -0.03 0.28 3.21
C ILE A 251 0.96 0.31 2.05
N SER A 252 1.01 1.42 1.30
CA SER A 252 1.97 1.58 0.20
C SER A 252 3.41 1.49 0.71
N ALA A 253 3.76 2.26 1.76
CA ALA A 253 5.10 2.23 2.33
C ALA A 253 5.44 0.87 2.96
N GLY A 254 4.52 0.26 3.72
CA GLY A 254 4.72 -1.05 4.34
C GLY A 254 4.96 -2.15 3.31
N THR A 255 4.18 -2.19 2.25
CA THR A 255 4.33 -3.19 1.18
C THR A 255 5.66 -3.03 0.44
N LEU A 256 5.99 -1.81 -0.02
CA LEU A 256 7.18 -1.57 -0.83
C LEU A 256 8.49 -1.61 -0.05
N LEU A 257 8.47 -1.25 1.22
CA LEU A 257 9.63 -1.28 2.12
C LEU A 257 9.70 -2.57 2.94
N ASN A 258 8.72 -3.46 2.78
CA ASN A 258 8.57 -4.70 3.56
C ASN A 258 8.73 -4.45 5.07
N THR A 259 7.90 -3.59 5.64
CA THR A 259 8.00 -3.19 7.03
C THR A 259 6.64 -2.93 7.67
N ALA A 260 6.53 -3.27 8.96
CA ALA A 260 5.37 -2.95 9.79
C ALA A 260 5.51 -1.61 10.56
N LEU A 261 6.56 -0.83 10.30
CA LEU A 261 6.80 0.42 11.00
C LEU A 261 5.67 1.43 10.74
N SER A 262 5.38 2.25 11.75
CA SER A 262 4.40 3.33 11.63
C SER A 262 4.88 4.43 10.69
N MET A 263 3.93 5.20 10.09
CA MET A 263 4.26 6.32 9.22
C MET A 263 5.16 7.36 9.89
N GLY A 264 4.99 7.63 11.19
CA GLY A 264 5.86 8.53 11.92
C GLY A 264 7.34 8.09 11.98
N ARG A 265 7.60 6.78 11.82
CA ARG A 265 8.96 6.24 11.72
C ARG A 265 9.48 6.15 10.29
N LEU A 266 8.59 6.08 9.30
CA LEU A 266 8.95 5.97 7.88
C LEU A 266 9.13 7.33 7.20
N ARG A 267 8.33 8.35 7.58
CA ARG A 267 8.40 9.68 6.96
C ARG A 267 9.67 10.46 7.36
N GLY A 268 9.96 11.50 6.64
CA GLY A 268 11.06 12.42 6.95
C GLY A 268 12.45 11.84 6.71
N ARG A 269 12.56 10.75 5.96
CA ARG A 269 13.83 10.11 5.59
C ARG A 269 13.75 9.45 4.23
N TRP A 270 14.92 9.24 3.64
CA TRP A 270 15.05 8.51 2.38
C TRP A 270 15.06 7.00 2.61
N HIS A 271 14.39 6.31 1.70
CA HIS A 271 14.38 4.85 1.54
C HIS A 271 14.85 4.48 0.14
N ARG A 272 14.93 3.17 -0.14
CA ARG A 272 15.17 2.64 -1.48
C ARG A 272 14.19 1.52 -1.79
N VAL A 273 13.64 1.55 -3.00
CA VAL A 273 12.76 0.52 -3.55
C VAL A 273 13.28 0.22 -4.95
N PHE A 274 13.67 -1.01 -5.25
CA PHE A 274 14.33 -1.39 -6.51
C PHE A 274 15.56 -0.52 -6.86
N GLY A 275 16.31 -0.09 -5.84
CA GLY A 275 17.42 0.84 -6.03
C GLY A 275 17.01 2.31 -6.21
N ILE A 276 15.73 2.60 -6.46
CA ILE A 276 15.22 3.97 -6.66
C ILE A 276 15.06 4.66 -5.30
N PRO A 277 15.52 5.93 -5.15
CA PRO A 277 15.25 6.75 -3.98
C PRO A 277 13.74 6.93 -3.76
N ALA A 278 13.28 6.64 -2.56
CA ALA A 278 11.88 6.69 -2.19
C ALA A 278 11.66 7.52 -0.92
N ILE A 279 10.56 8.27 -0.89
CA ILE A 279 10.07 8.96 0.31
C ILE A 279 8.70 8.39 0.67
N ALA A 280 8.47 8.16 1.97
CA ALA A 280 7.16 7.82 2.50
C ALA A 280 6.52 9.05 3.13
N THR A 281 5.24 9.30 2.81
CA THR A 281 4.47 10.39 3.39
C THR A 281 3.03 9.96 3.68
N TYR A 282 2.26 10.79 4.36
CA TYR A 282 0.86 10.49 4.68
C TYR A 282 0.00 10.39 3.43
N HIS A 283 -0.95 9.44 3.45
CA HIS A 283 -1.95 9.31 2.39
C HIS A 283 -2.86 10.55 2.34
N PRO A 284 -3.22 11.08 1.16
CA PRO A 284 -4.09 12.26 1.05
C PRO A 284 -5.43 12.11 1.79
N ALA A 285 -6.04 10.93 1.81
CA ALA A 285 -7.26 10.67 2.57
C ALA A 285 -7.05 10.85 4.10
N TYR A 286 -5.87 10.51 4.62
CA TYR A 286 -5.53 10.78 6.02
C TYR A 286 -5.40 12.28 6.28
N LEU A 287 -4.77 13.03 5.37
CA LEU A 287 -4.60 14.49 5.49
C LEU A 287 -5.93 15.27 5.44
N LEU A 288 -6.95 14.73 4.77
CA LEU A 288 -8.30 15.29 4.79
C LEU A 288 -8.95 15.16 6.18
N ARG A 289 -8.73 14.05 6.86
CA ARG A 289 -9.24 13.80 8.22
C ARG A 289 -8.38 14.43 9.32
N ASN A 290 -7.09 14.66 9.04
CA ASN A 290 -6.08 15.17 9.97
C ASN A 290 -5.32 16.35 9.37
N PRO A 291 -5.91 17.56 9.29
CA PRO A 291 -5.30 18.72 8.63
C PRO A 291 -3.96 19.14 9.23
N ALA A 292 -3.73 18.91 10.52
CA ALA A 292 -2.46 19.23 11.19
C ALA A 292 -1.26 18.47 10.56
N ALA A 293 -1.47 17.23 10.07
CA ALA A 293 -0.45 16.43 9.43
C ALA A 293 -0.04 16.94 8.02
N LYS A 294 -0.75 17.91 7.45
CA LYS A 294 -0.37 18.52 6.16
C LYS A 294 1.00 19.18 6.20
N LYS A 295 1.39 19.75 7.35
CA LYS A 295 2.72 20.32 7.54
C LYS A 295 3.80 19.27 7.36
N ASP A 296 3.62 18.14 7.98
CA ASP A 296 4.55 17.01 7.90
C ASP A 296 4.67 16.47 6.48
N ALA A 297 3.54 16.26 5.82
CA ALA A 297 3.53 15.81 4.42
C ALA A 297 4.21 16.83 3.49
N TRP A 298 4.06 18.12 3.77
CA TRP A 298 4.73 19.18 3.02
C TRP A 298 6.25 19.14 3.22
N GLU A 299 6.73 18.88 4.43
CA GLU A 299 8.16 18.69 4.70
C GLU A 299 8.74 17.51 3.89
N ASP A 300 8.02 16.39 3.82
CA ASP A 300 8.40 15.22 3.01
C ASP A 300 8.49 15.57 1.52
N LEU A 301 7.48 16.27 0.98
CA LEU A 301 7.49 16.72 -0.41
C LEU A 301 8.62 17.70 -0.71
N GLN A 302 8.95 18.61 0.22
CA GLN A 302 10.10 19.51 0.05
C GLN A 302 11.43 18.75 -0.03
N MET A 303 11.60 17.64 0.72
CA MET A 303 12.79 16.80 0.58
C MET A 303 12.87 16.22 -0.83
N LEU A 304 11.76 15.75 -1.37
CA LEU A 304 11.67 15.22 -2.73
C LEU A 304 11.95 16.31 -3.77
N MET A 305 11.33 17.49 -3.62
CA MET A 305 11.54 18.64 -4.52
C MET A 305 13.02 19.05 -4.60
N ARG A 306 13.70 19.13 -3.44
CA ARG A 306 15.13 19.48 -3.40
C ARG A 306 15.98 18.44 -4.16
N ALA A 307 15.69 17.15 -3.97
CA ALA A 307 16.40 16.08 -4.67
C ALA A 307 16.18 16.11 -6.19
N MET A 308 14.97 16.50 -6.62
CA MET A 308 14.61 16.65 -8.03
C MET A 308 15.14 17.94 -8.66
N GLY A 309 15.74 18.85 -7.87
CA GLY A 309 16.15 20.19 -8.34
C GLY A 309 14.98 21.16 -8.56
N LEU A 310 13.80 20.90 -7.96
CA LEU A 310 12.64 21.79 -8.06
C LEU A 310 12.75 22.95 -7.07
N VAL A 311 12.17 24.10 -7.44
CA VAL A 311 12.11 25.27 -6.59
C VAL A 311 11.11 25.04 -5.45
N VAL A 312 11.60 25.08 -4.22
CA VAL A 312 10.72 25.02 -3.03
C VAL A 312 10.13 26.40 -2.77
N PRO A 313 8.80 26.57 -2.81
CA PRO A 313 8.17 27.87 -2.52
C PRO A 313 8.55 28.34 -1.12
N LYS A 314 9.00 29.61 -1.02
CA LYS A 314 9.23 30.24 0.29
C LYS A 314 7.89 30.37 1.01
N LYS A 315 7.85 30.05 2.29
CA LYS A 315 6.69 30.27 3.14
C LYS A 315 6.33 31.77 3.06
N LYS A 316 5.14 32.09 2.56
CA LYS A 316 4.59 33.44 2.75
C LYS A 316 4.43 33.64 4.25
N GLY A 317 5.19 34.56 4.81
CA GLY A 317 5.14 34.96 6.21
C GLY A 317 3.75 35.47 6.62
#